data_f980fa4cbab2fe8fe83dcc983e0ed118
#
_entry.id   f980fa4cbab2fe8fe83dcc983e0ed118
#
_cell.length_a   1.000
_cell.length_b   1.000
_cell.length_c   1.000
_cell.angle_alpha   90.00
_cell.angle_beta   90.00
_cell.angle_gamma   90.00
#
_symmetry.space_group_name_H-M   'P 1'
#
loop_
_entity.id
_entity.type
_entity.pdbx_description
1 polymer ?
#
loop_
_entity_poly.entity_id
_entity_poly.type
_entity_poly.pdbx_seq_one_letter_code
_entity_poly.pdbx_strand_id
1 'polypeptide(L)'
;MLIARVEAIESSLRERYGELIGLSDLAELFHFPTVEAIRKARLRGRLPISVAQLPNRRGWYASPRSVAEVLANFELTTKSEKEKLP
;
A
#
# COMPACT_ATOMS: atom_id res chain seq x y z
N MET A 1 11.38 -8.02 -14.49
CA MET A 1 10.65 -8.92 -13.62
C MET A 1 9.90 -8.21 -12.52
N LEU A 2 10.59 -7.38 -11.72
CA LEU A 2 9.90 -6.59 -10.68
C LEU A 2 8.88 -5.65 -11.28
N ILE A 3 9.21 -5.00 -12.39
CA ILE A 3 8.30 -4.08 -13.08
C ILE A 3 7.02 -4.80 -13.52
N ALA A 4 7.15 -5.99 -14.09
CA ALA A 4 5.98 -6.75 -14.54
C ALA A 4 5.10 -7.13 -13.35
N ARG A 5 5.70 -7.46 -12.21
CA ARG A 5 4.93 -7.79 -11.02
C ARG A 5 4.21 -6.57 -10.46
N VAL A 6 4.90 -5.42 -10.44
CA VAL A 6 4.30 -4.16 -10.00
C VAL A 6 3.10 -3.82 -10.88
N GLU A 7 3.25 -3.95 -12.20
CA GLU A 7 2.17 -3.64 -13.12
C GLU A 7 0.96 -4.57 -12.94
N ALA A 8 1.22 -5.85 -12.68
CA ALA A 8 0.14 -6.81 -12.44
C ALA A 8 -0.64 -6.47 -11.17
N ILE A 9 0.08 -6.14 -10.10
CA ILE A 9 -0.55 -5.75 -8.83
C ILE A 9 -1.31 -4.43 -9.00
N GLU A 10 -0.68 -3.47 -9.68
CA GLU A 10 -1.29 -2.17 -9.93
C GLU A 10 -2.62 -2.33 -10.66
N SER A 11 -2.64 -3.16 -11.69
CA SER A 11 -3.84 -3.42 -12.48
C SER A 11 -4.96 -4.00 -11.61
N SER A 12 -4.63 -4.97 -10.76
CA SER A 12 -5.59 -5.57 -9.85
C SER A 12 -6.13 -4.58 -8.84
N LEU A 13 -5.25 -3.73 -8.30
CA LEU A 13 -5.67 -2.71 -7.34
C LEU A 13 -6.57 -1.67 -7.99
N ARG A 14 -6.24 -1.27 -9.22
CA ARG A 14 -7.03 -0.30 -9.95
C ARG A 14 -8.43 -0.84 -10.24
N GLU A 15 -8.52 -2.11 -10.57
CA GLU A 15 -9.80 -2.76 -10.79
C GLU A 15 -10.65 -2.80 -9.53
N ARG A 16 -10.01 -3.06 -8.39
CA ARG A 16 -10.71 -3.22 -7.12
C ARG A 16 -11.04 -1.91 -6.43
N TYR A 17 -10.12 -0.95 -6.44
CA TYR A 17 -10.26 0.29 -5.69
C TYR A 17 -10.39 1.54 -6.56
N GLY A 18 -10.13 1.44 -7.85
CA GLY A 18 -10.11 2.60 -8.74
C GLY A 18 -8.78 3.31 -8.70
N GLU A 19 -8.78 4.56 -9.10
CA GLU A 19 -7.56 5.36 -9.23
C GLU A 19 -6.98 5.85 -7.91
N LEU A 20 -7.79 5.88 -6.87
CA LEU A 20 -7.38 6.37 -5.55
C LEU A 20 -7.78 5.37 -4.48
N ILE A 21 -6.84 5.09 -3.60
CA ILE A 21 -7.08 4.14 -2.49
C ILE A 21 -7.05 4.95 -1.19
N GLY A 22 -8.18 5.01 -0.51
CA GLY A 22 -8.32 5.78 0.73
C GLY A 22 -7.70 5.07 1.93
N LEU A 23 -7.55 5.79 3.04
CA LEU A 23 -6.96 5.23 4.25
C LEU A 23 -7.71 4.02 4.78
N SER A 24 -9.03 4.03 4.65
CA SER A 24 -9.86 2.92 5.09
C SER A 24 -9.49 1.62 4.38
N ASP A 25 -9.35 1.70 3.05
CA ASP A 25 -8.96 0.57 2.24
C ASP A 25 -7.50 0.17 2.49
N LEU A 26 -6.64 1.16 2.69
CA LEU A 26 -5.24 0.91 3.00
C LEU A 26 -5.08 0.20 4.35
N ALA A 27 -5.88 0.60 5.33
CA ALA A 27 -5.86 -0.05 6.63
C ALA A 27 -6.20 -1.52 6.50
N GLU A 28 -7.23 -1.84 5.73
CA GLU A 28 -7.63 -3.21 5.48
C GLU A 28 -6.56 -3.97 4.70
N LEU A 29 -6.05 -3.36 3.64
CA LEU A 29 -5.05 -3.96 2.78
C LEU A 29 -3.74 -4.29 3.51
N PHE A 30 -3.30 -3.39 4.37
CA PHE A 30 -2.06 -3.57 5.13
C PHE A 30 -2.28 -4.11 6.54
N HIS A 31 -3.50 -4.55 6.82
CA HIS A 31 -3.84 -5.18 8.09
C HIS A 31 -3.63 -4.32 9.33
N PHE A 32 -3.88 -3.02 9.21
CA PHE A 32 -3.96 -2.17 10.39
C PHE A 32 -5.28 -2.46 11.10
N PRO A 33 -5.27 -2.53 12.42
CA PRO A 33 -6.50 -2.85 13.17
C PRO A 33 -7.60 -1.80 13.04
N THR A 34 -7.22 -0.53 12.83
CA THR A 34 -8.18 0.55 12.68
C THR A 34 -7.64 1.61 11.73
N VAL A 35 -8.53 2.47 11.24
CA VAL A 35 -8.11 3.63 10.44
C VAL A 35 -7.26 4.58 11.29
N GLU A 36 -7.54 4.64 12.58
CA GLU A 36 -6.77 5.46 13.51
C GLU A 36 -5.32 5.00 13.61
N ALA A 37 -5.11 3.68 13.57
CA ALA A 37 -3.76 3.12 13.60
C ALA A 37 -2.94 3.55 12.39
N ILE A 38 -3.55 3.54 11.20
CA ILE A 38 -2.84 3.95 9.99
C ILE A 38 -2.58 5.46 9.98
N ARG A 39 -3.50 6.25 10.53
CA ARG A 39 -3.29 7.69 10.69
C ARG A 39 -2.10 7.99 11.59
N LYS A 40 -2.00 7.27 12.70
CA LYS A 40 -0.87 7.42 13.62
C LYS A 40 0.44 7.01 12.97
N ALA A 41 0.42 5.93 12.19
CA ALA A 41 1.61 5.48 11.46
C ALA A 41 2.09 6.58 10.49
N ARG A 42 1.16 7.23 9.80
CA ARG A 42 1.50 8.33 8.90
C ARG A 42 2.15 9.49 9.64
N LEU A 43 1.55 9.89 10.75
CA LEU A 43 2.07 11.00 11.55
C LEU A 43 3.47 10.72 12.10
N ARG A 44 3.76 9.46 12.37
CA ARG A 44 5.08 9.06 12.90
C ARG A 44 6.09 8.75 11.79
N GLY A 45 5.72 8.94 10.54
CA GLY A 45 6.59 8.64 9.42
C GLY A 45 6.86 7.16 9.22
N ARG A 46 5.97 6.30 9.71
CA ARG A 46 6.13 4.83 9.63
C ARG A 46 5.24 4.18 8.60
N LEU A 47 4.51 4.97 7.85
CA LEU A 47 3.65 4.42 6.81
C LEU A 47 4.51 4.04 5.60
N PRO A 48 4.44 2.77 5.15
CA PRO A 48 5.32 2.31 4.07
C PRO A 48 4.98 2.86 2.69
N ILE A 49 3.83 3.51 2.56
CA ILE A 49 3.36 4.06 1.29
C ILE A 49 3.21 5.56 1.37
N SER A 50 3.36 6.22 0.23
CA SER A 50 3.14 7.66 0.14
C SER A 50 1.65 7.94 -0.01
N VAL A 51 1.15 8.83 0.81
CA VAL A 51 -0.24 9.28 0.72
C VAL A 51 -0.29 10.79 0.60
N ALA A 52 -1.32 11.30 -0.03
CA ALA A 52 -1.49 12.73 -0.23
C ALA A 52 -2.97 13.10 -0.16
N GLN A 53 -3.24 14.37 0.11
CA GLN A 53 -4.60 14.90 0.06
C GLN A 53 -4.82 15.53 -1.30
N LEU A 54 -6.03 15.37 -1.82
CA LEU A 54 -6.41 16.03 -3.05
C LEU A 54 -6.96 17.43 -2.73
N PRO A 55 -6.80 18.39 -3.66
CA PRO A 55 -7.44 19.69 -3.49
C PRO A 55 -8.94 19.53 -3.31
N ASN A 56 -9.52 20.29 -2.38
CA ASN A 56 -10.95 20.29 -2.13
C ASN A 56 -11.55 18.98 -1.65
N ARG A 57 -10.70 18.06 -1.17
CA ARG A 57 -11.16 16.79 -0.61
C ARG A 57 -10.51 16.54 0.72
N ARG A 58 -11.28 15.97 1.62
CA ARG A 58 -10.77 15.52 2.90
C ARG A 58 -10.27 14.09 2.75
N GLY A 59 -9.34 13.71 3.62
CA GLY A 59 -8.82 12.37 3.64
C GLY A 59 -7.51 12.25 2.88
N TRP A 60 -6.89 11.10 3.04
CA TRP A 60 -5.59 10.80 2.46
C TRP A 60 -5.73 9.63 1.52
N TYR A 61 -5.02 9.68 0.41
CA TYR A 61 -5.15 8.68 -0.65
C TYR A 61 -3.78 8.26 -1.15
N ALA A 62 -3.69 7.00 -1.60
CA ALA A 62 -2.51 6.50 -2.29
C ALA A 62 -2.90 6.10 -3.71
N SER A 63 -1.93 6.09 -4.60
CA SER A 63 -2.17 5.62 -5.96
C SER A 63 -1.99 4.09 -6.00
N PRO A 64 -2.67 3.40 -6.92
CA PRO A 64 -2.46 1.97 -7.09
C PRO A 64 -1.00 1.62 -7.37
N ARG A 65 -0.30 2.47 -8.11
CA ARG A 65 1.12 2.25 -8.43
C ARG A 65 1.99 2.25 -7.17
N SER A 66 1.79 3.22 -6.29
CA SER A 66 2.55 3.31 -5.05
C SER A 66 2.34 2.09 -4.17
N VAL A 67 1.10 1.66 -4.04
CA VAL A 67 0.76 0.49 -3.25
C VAL A 67 1.35 -0.77 -3.88
N ALA A 68 1.26 -0.88 -5.21
CA ALA A 68 1.80 -2.02 -5.93
C ALA A 68 3.30 -2.17 -5.73
N GLU A 69 4.03 -1.06 -5.73
CA GLU A 69 5.47 -1.08 -5.51
C GLU A 69 5.83 -1.61 -4.12
N VAL A 70 5.09 -1.17 -3.11
CA VAL A 70 5.30 -1.65 -1.75
C VAL A 70 5.00 -3.14 -1.64
N LEU A 71 3.90 -3.58 -2.22
CA LEU A 71 3.51 -4.99 -2.17
C LEU A 71 4.50 -5.89 -2.91
N ALA A 72 4.98 -5.45 -4.06
CA ALA A 72 5.96 -6.22 -4.83
C ALA A 72 7.27 -6.38 -4.04
N ASN A 73 7.72 -5.29 -3.40
CA ASN A 73 8.92 -5.35 -2.57
C ASN A 73 8.72 -6.23 -1.35
N PHE A 74 7.54 -6.17 -0.77
CA PHE A 74 7.21 -7.04 0.37
C PHE A 74 7.27 -8.51 -0.02
N GLU A 75 6.75 -8.87 -1.19
CA GLU A 75 6.81 -10.25 -1.68
C GLU A 75 8.25 -10.75 -1.80
N LEU A 76 9.13 -9.91 -2.34
CA LEU A 76 10.54 -10.26 -2.47
C LEU A 76 11.19 -10.46 -1.11
N THR A 77 10.93 -9.57 -0.17
CA THR A 77 11.49 -9.66 1.18
C THR A 77 10.99 -10.90 1.90
N THR A 78 9.70 -11.19 1.81
CA THR A 78 9.10 -12.36 2.45
C THR A 78 9.67 -13.65 1.87
N LYS A 79 9.87 -13.69 0.56
CA LYS A 79 10.43 -14.84 -0.10
C LYS A 79 11.87 -15.11 0.36
N SER A 80 12.65 -14.04 0.48
CA SER A 80 14.02 -14.15 0.99
C SER A 80 14.05 -14.65 2.43
N GLU A 81 13.16 -14.15 3.27
CA GLU A 81 13.06 -14.57 4.65
C GLU A 81 12.68 -16.04 4.78
N LYS A 82 11.77 -16.50 3.94
CA LYS A 82 11.36 -17.92 3.93
C LYS A 82 12.53 -18.83 3.59
N GLU A 83 13.39 -18.40 2.71
CA GLU A 83 14.56 -19.17 2.34
C GLU A 83 15.57 -19.27 3.47
N LYS A 84 15.58 -18.27 4.35
CA LYS A 84 16.52 -18.25 5.50
C LYS A 84 16.01 -19.03 6.70
N LEU A 85 14.75 -19.29 6.78
CA LEU A 85 14.19 -20.01 7.92
C LEU A 85 14.49 -21.49 7.80
N PRO A 86 14.87 -22.11 8.91
CA PRO A 86 15.16 -23.54 8.93
C PRO A 86 13.92 -24.37 8.65
#